data_ca559bd450c089fa8e1b7d5f7fbf7e63
#
_entry.id   ca559bd450c089fa8e1b7d5f7fbf7e63
#
_cell.length_a   1.000
_cell.length_b   1.000
_cell.length_c   1.000
_cell.angle_alpha   90.00
_cell.angle_beta   90.00
_cell.angle_gamma   90.00
#
_symmetry.space_group_name_H-M   'P 1'
#
loop_
_entity.id
_entity.type
_entity.pdbx_description
1 polymer ?
#
loop_
_entity_poly.entity_id
_entity_poly.type
_entity_poly.pdbx_seq_one_letter_code
_entity_poly.pdbx_strand_id
1 'polypeptide(L)'
;MNDQYLYLIVDLAVLSIPLACSFDRKVRFVRFWPALFPAIAVMMALFIPWDIAFTERGIWGFNPDYLSGIWVAGIPLEEWLFFLCIPYACLFTYESLKHYFPNPVGRPWALPATSILAVLSACLAISNSDRWYILITCALTALLSSGIAISAARWQHVRDWNYRLWFAYLPLLVPFIISNGVLTGLRFWKYAPLNRNVAEVSDQIVWYNNDHNLQLRIFSMPVDDLFYGFLMIAMTVVAYELIARRIGLVTGSEPAPRS
;
A
#
# COMPACT_ATOMS: atom_id res chain seq x y z
N MET A 1 12.96 -24.51 -11.42
CA MET A 1 13.23 -23.07 -11.24
C MET A 1 13.89 -22.96 -9.88
N ASN A 2 14.93 -22.17 -9.74
CA ASN A 2 15.57 -22.00 -8.43
C ASN A 2 14.66 -21.07 -7.63
N ASP A 3 13.94 -21.59 -6.64
CA ASP A 3 12.90 -20.85 -5.90
C ASP A 3 13.49 -19.72 -5.03
N GLN A 4 14.82 -19.74 -4.87
CA GLN A 4 15.64 -18.80 -4.10
C GLN A 4 15.46 -17.31 -4.45
N TYR A 5 14.93 -16.97 -5.62
CA TYR A 5 14.71 -15.57 -6.05
C TYR A 5 13.25 -15.22 -6.23
N LEU A 6 12.36 -16.03 -5.65
CA LEU A 6 10.93 -15.89 -5.96
C LEU A 6 10.36 -14.57 -5.47
N TYR A 7 10.77 -14.10 -4.29
CA TYR A 7 10.35 -12.79 -3.80
C TYR A 7 10.81 -11.67 -4.75
N LEU A 8 12.09 -11.66 -5.12
CA LEU A 8 12.64 -10.70 -6.08
C LEU A 8 11.89 -10.72 -7.43
N ILE A 9 11.52 -11.91 -7.90
CA ILE A 9 10.74 -12.05 -9.15
C ILE A 9 9.36 -11.41 -9.01
N VAL A 10 8.68 -11.56 -7.86
CA VAL A 10 7.39 -10.91 -7.60
C VAL A 10 7.53 -9.38 -7.63
N ASP A 11 8.52 -8.82 -6.95
CA ASP A 11 8.77 -7.38 -6.94
C ASP A 11 9.03 -6.82 -8.34
N LEU A 12 9.92 -7.48 -9.09
CA LEU A 12 10.24 -7.08 -10.46
C LEU A 12 9.05 -7.25 -11.42
N ALA A 13 8.23 -8.28 -11.23
CA ALA A 13 7.02 -8.47 -12.03
C ALA A 13 6.01 -7.33 -11.79
N VAL A 14 5.79 -6.93 -10.54
CA VAL A 14 4.90 -5.81 -10.19
C VAL A 14 5.43 -4.49 -10.76
N LEU A 15 6.74 -4.26 -10.70
CA LEU A 15 7.37 -3.05 -11.19
C LEU A 15 7.43 -2.98 -12.73
N SER A 16 7.55 -4.11 -13.42
CA SER A 16 7.92 -4.19 -14.85
C SER A 16 7.02 -3.36 -15.78
N ILE A 17 5.71 -3.55 -15.70
CA ILE A 17 4.74 -2.83 -16.55
C ILE A 17 4.69 -1.35 -16.18
N PRO A 18 4.52 -0.94 -14.91
CA PRO A 18 4.56 0.46 -14.51
C PRO A 18 5.84 1.18 -14.94
N LEU A 19 7.00 0.54 -14.78
CA LEU A 19 8.28 1.13 -15.17
C LEU A 19 8.40 1.27 -16.69
N ALA A 20 8.08 0.24 -17.46
CA ALA A 20 8.10 0.30 -18.91
C ALA A 20 7.16 1.38 -19.47
N CYS A 21 5.93 1.46 -18.90
CA CYS A 21 4.94 2.46 -19.29
C CYS A 21 5.23 3.88 -18.77
N SER A 22 6.17 4.05 -17.84
CA SER A 22 6.55 5.38 -17.31
C SER A 22 7.10 6.32 -18.38
N PHE A 23 7.66 5.77 -19.47
CA PHE A 23 8.24 6.50 -20.59
C PHE A 23 7.22 6.77 -21.72
N ASP A 24 5.99 6.23 -21.60
CA ASP A 24 4.95 6.48 -22.60
C ASP A 24 4.65 7.98 -22.74
N ARG A 25 4.51 8.43 -24.00
CA ARG A 25 4.34 9.86 -24.36
C ARG A 25 3.03 10.46 -23.82
N LYS A 26 2.01 9.65 -23.55
CA LYS A 26 0.71 10.12 -23.08
C LYS A 26 0.76 10.52 -21.60
N VAL A 27 1.16 9.62 -20.72
CA VAL A 27 1.22 9.88 -19.28
C VAL A 27 2.53 10.57 -18.90
N ARG A 28 3.66 10.15 -19.50
CA ARG A 28 5.02 10.63 -19.20
C ARG A 28 5.29 10.61 -17.70
N PHE A 29 5.07 9.47 -17.07
CA PHE A 29 5.13 9.34 -15.61
C PHE A 29 6.51 9.71 -15.03
N VAL A 30 7.57 9.58 -15.82
CA VAL A 30 8.94 10.01 -15.44
C VAL A 30 9.01 11.47 -14.97
N ARG A 31 8.12 12.35 -15.45
CA ARG A 31 8.07 13.75 -15.02
C ARG A 31 7.72 13.92 -13.53
N PHE A 32 7.08 12.92 -12.94
CA PHE A 32 6.67 12.94 -11.53
C PHE A 32 7.71 12.33 -10.59
N TRP A 33 8.78 11.73 -11.10
CA TRP A 33 9.84 11.13 -10.30
C TRP A 33 10.45 12.08 -9.24
N PRO A 34 10.62 13.40 -9.51
CA PRO A 34 11.10 14.34 -8.48
C PRO A 34 10.20 14.46 -7.24
N ALA A 35 8.91 14.11 -7.35
CA ALA A 35 7.99 14.04 -6.21
C ALA A 35 7.81 12.59 -5.70
N LEU A 36 7.85 11.63 -6.62
CA LEU A 36 7.63 10.21 -6.37
C LEU A 36 8.68 9.62 -5.42
N PHE A 37 9.96 9.70 -5.77
CA PHE A 37 11.00 9.07 -4.95
C PHE A 37 11.15 9.68 -3.56
N PRO A 38 11.08 11.01 -3.37
CA PRO A 38 11.01 11.56 -2.02
C PRO A 38 9.77 11.14 -1.23
N ALA A 39 8.60 10.98 -1.88
CA ALA A 39 7.40 10.49 -1.22
C ALA A 39 7.55 9.02 -0.75
N ILE A 40 8.13 8.17 -1.59
CA ILE A 40 8.47 6.79 -1.23
C ILE A 40 9.47 6.78 -0.06
N ALA A 41 10.51 7.61 -0.11
CA ALA A 41 11.49 7.70 0.97
C ALA A 41 10.87 8.11 2.31
N VAL A 42 9.90 9.05 2.30
CA VAL A 42 9.14 9.44 3.51
C VAL A 42 8.34 8.27 4.05
N MET A 43 7.69 7.49 3.21
CA MET A 43 6.95 6.29 3.60
C MET A 43 7.92 5.23 4.15
N MET A 44 9.01 4.94 3.45
CA MET A 44 10.02 3.96 3.88
C MET A 44 10.64 4.33 5.23
N ALA A 45 10.81 5.62 5.52
CA ALA A 45 11.34 6.10 6.81
C ALA A 45 10.46 5.70 8.02
N LEU A 46 9.19 5.42 7.81
CA LEU A 46 8.30 4.86 8.83
C LEU A 46 8.23 3.33 8.75
N PHE A 47 8.03 2.79 7.55
CA PHE A 47 7.71 1.37 7.36
C PHE A 47 8.92 0.47 7.57
N ILE A 48 10.12 0.85 7.13
CA ILE A 48 11.33 0.03 7.30
C ILE A 48 11.70 -0.18 8.78
N PRO A 49 11.78 0.86 9.64
CA PRO A 49 12.01 0.65 11.08
C PRO A 49 10.91 -0.18 11.75
N TRP A 50 9.67 -0.02 11.31
CA TRP A 50 8.55 -0.83 11.80
C TRP A 50 8.69 -2.30 11.40
N ASP A 51 9.03 -2.56 10.13
CA ASP A 51 9.24 -3.91 9.63
C ASP A 51 10.40 -4.63 10.35
N ILE A 52 11.55 -3.96 10.50
CA ILE A 52 12.67 -4.48 11.28
C ILE A 52 12.21 -4.85 12.70
N ALA A 53 11.52 -3.95 13.39
CA ALA A 53 11.07 -4.16 14.76
C ALA A 53 10.06 -5.31 14.88
N PHE A 54 9.23 -5.55 13.88
CA PHE A 54 8.25 -6.63 13.90
C PHE A 54 8.87 -7.97 13.50
N THR A 55 9.83 -7.96 12.58
CA THR A 55 10.64 -9.13 12.23
C THR A 55 11.45 -9.61 13.43
N GLU A 56 12.14 -8.71 14.15
CA GLU A 56 12.88 -9.03 15.37
C GLU A 56 12.01 -9.62 16.49
N ARG A 57 10.75 -9.20 16.57
CA ARG A 57 9.79 -9.69 17.56
C ARG A 57 9.06 -10.97 17.13
N GLY A 58 9.31 -11.46 15.91
CA GLY A 58 8.62 -12.64 15.37
C GLY A 58 7.12 -12.44 15.16
N ILE A 59 6.68 -11.20 14.87
CA ILE A 59 5.29 -10.88 14.49
C ILE A 59 5.04 -11.31 13.05
N TRP A 60 6.04 -11.14 12.17
CA TRP A 60 6.15 -11.75 10.86
C TRP A 60 7.62 -12.07 10.56
N GLY A 61 7.87 -12.72 9.45
CA GLY A 61 9.23 -12.99 9.01
C GLY A 61 9.26 -13.62 7.63
N PHE A 62 10.43 -13.98 7.20
CA PHE A 62 10.72 -14.33 5.82
C PHE A 62 11.31 -15.74 5.74
N ASN A 63 10.92 -16.50 4.72
CA ASN A 63 11.46 -17.84 4.48
C ASN A 63 12.72 -17.76 3.60
N PRO A 64 13.90 -18.15 4.14
CA PRO A 64 15.16 -18.05 3.41
C PRO A 64 15.20 -18.83 2.08
N ASP A 65 14.36 -19.85 1.92
CA ASP A 65 14.34 -20.70 0.74
C ASP A 65 13.91 -19.94 -0.54
N TYR A 66 13.25 -18.78 -0.36
CA TYR A 66 12.70 -17.95 -1.44
C TYR A 66 13.40 -16.60 -1.63
N LEU A 67 14.51 -16.38 -0.93
CA LEU A 67 15.24 -15.10 -0.88
C LEU A 67 16.61 -15.22 -1.53
N SER A 68 17.13 -14.11 -2.06
CA SER A 68 18.51 -14.02 -2.58
C SER A 68 19.60 -14.26 -1.54
N GLY A 69 19.24 -14.20 -0.26
CA GLY A 69 20.18 -14.34 0.86
C GLY A 69 20.90 -13.04 1.24
N ILE A 70 20.55 -11.91 0.62
CA ILE A 70 21.11 -10.60 0.98
C ILE A 70 20.21 -9.96 2.06
N TRP A 71 20.82 -9.66 3.20
CA TRP A 71 20.14 -9.06 4.34
C TRP A 71 20.68 -7.65 4.63
N VAL A 72 19.78 -6.69 4.83
CA VAL A 72 20.12 -5.31 5.15
C VAL A 72 19.32 -4.88 6.39
N ALA A 73 20.02 -4.51 7.45
CA ALA A 73 19.42 -4.10 8.73
C ALA A 73 18.43 -5.12 9.32
N GLY A 74 18.69 -6.43 9.15
CA GLY A 74 17.87 -7.49 9.74
C GLY A 74 16.66 -7.94 8.92
N ILE A 75 16.39 -7.34 7.76
CA ILE A 75 15.36 -7.74 6.80
C ILE A 75 15.97 -8.04 5.43
N PRO A 76 15.34 -8.89 4.59
CA PRO A 76 15.88 -9.23 3.28
C PRO A 76 15.87 -8.02 2.33
N LEU A 77 16.79 -8.01 1.37
CA LEU A 77 16.88 -6.96 0.35
C LEU A 77 15.57 -6.83 -0.44
N GLU A 78 14.90 -7.94 -0.67
CA GLU A 78 13.60 -8.00 -1.35
C GLU A 78 12.55 -7.17 -0.64
N GLU A 79 12.54 -7.14 0.70
CA GLU A 79 11.60 -6.31 1.47
C GLU A 79 11.85 -4.81 1.24
N TRP A 80 13.13 -4.40 1.16
CA TRP A 80 13.47 -3.02 0.76
C TRP A 80 12.97 -2.70 -0.65
N LEU A 81 13.08 -3.67 -1.58
CA LEU A 81 12.58 -3.52 -2.95
C LEU A 81 11.06 -3.51 -3.00
N PHE A 82 10.38 -4.31 -2.17
CA PHE A 82 8.93 -4.27 -2.01
C PHE A 82 8.43 -2.86 -1.68
N PHE A 83 9.05 -2.20 -0.69
CA PHE A 83 8.71 -0.81 -0.32
C PHE A 83 9.07 0.23 -1.41
N LEU A 84 9.83 -0.12 -2.40
CA LEU A 84 10.08 0.70 -3.58
C LEU A 84 9.11 0.36 -4.72
N CYS A 85 9.00 -0.92 -5.08
CA CYS A 85 8.29 -1.40 -6.26
C CYS A 85 6.77 -1.24 -6.15
N ILE A 86 6.20 -1.60 -5.00
CA ILE A 86 4.75 -1.52 -4.79
C ILE A 86 4.24 -0.07 -4.79
N PRO A 87 4.80 0.86 -4.00
CA PRO A 87 4.36 2.27 -4.04
C PRO A 87 4.62 2.93 -5.40
N TYR A 88 5.69 2.56 -6.10
CA TYR A 88 5.93 3.02 -7.46
C TYR A 88 4.78 2.63 -8.39
N ALA A 89 4.41 1.34 -8.41
CA ALA A 89 3.32 0.84 -9.24
C ALA A 89 1.96 1.46 -8.85
N CYS A 90 1.74 1.69 -7.56
CA CYS A 90 0.52 2.33 -7.06
C CYS A 90 0.42 3.80 -7.50
N LEU A 91 1.50 4.58 -7.39
CA LEU A 91 1.52 5.97 -7.83
C LEU A 91 1.49 6.10 -9.36
N PHE A 92 2.10 5.17 -10.10
CA PHE A 92 1.93 5.08 -11.55
C PHE A 92 0.44 4.91 -11.91
N THR A 93 -0.26 4.00 -11.24
CA THR A 93 -1.71 3.79 -11.45
C THR A 93 -2.50 5.03 -11.05
N TYR A 94 -2.19 5.66 -9.92
CA TYR A 94 -2.82 6.88 -9.45
C TYR A 94 -2.72 8.01 -10.48
N GLU A 95 -1.54 8.30 -11.02
CA GLU A 95 -1.34 9.34 -12.04
C GLU A 95 -1.90 8.95 -13.40
N SER A 96 -1.85 7.68 -13.78
CA SER A 96 -2.48 7.19 -15.01
C SER A 96 -3.99 7.37 -14.97
N LEU A 97 -4.65 6.98 -13.89
CA LEU A 97 -6.10 7.19 -13.71
C LEU A 97 -6.45 8.67 -13.68
N LYS A 98 -5.63 9.52 -13.08
CA LYS A 98 -5.81 10.98 -13.09
C LYS A 98 -5.71 11.56 -14.49
N HIS A 99 -4.83 11.01 -15.34
CA HIS A 99 -4.70 11.41 -16.73
C HIS A 99 -5.90 10.97 -17.59
N TYR A 100 -6.29 9.71 -17.51
CA TYR A 100 -7.39 9.15 -18.33
C TYR A 100 -8.79 9.54 -17.84
N PHE A 101 -8.93 9.83 -16.55
CA PHE A 101 -10.20 10.21 -15.90
C PHE A 101 -10.05 11.55 -15.15
N PRO A 102 -9.85 12.69 -15.86
CA PRO A 102 -9.59 13.98 -15.22
C PRO A 102 -10.77 14.47 -14.38
N ASN A 103 -12.00 14.12 -14.77
CA ASN A 103 -13.24 14.51 -14.10
C ASN A 103 -14.03 13.26 -13.67
N PRO A 104 -13.59 12.54 -12.65
CA PRO A 104 -14.28 11.34 -12.21
C PRO A 104 -15.66 11.66 -11.64
N VAL A 105 -16.64 10.85 -12.03
CA VAL A 105 -18.02 10.92 -11.53
C VAL A 105 -18.09 10.26 -10.14
N GLY A 106 -18.83 10.83 -9.19
CA GLY A 106 -19.10 10.17 -7.90
C GLY A 106 -18.20 10.59 -6.72
N ARG A 107 -17.64 11.78 -6.77
CA ARG A 107 -16.79 12.36 -5.72
C ARG A 107 -17.34 12.35 -4.27
N PRO A 108 -18.65 12.41 -4.01
CA PRO A 108 -19.16 12.54 -2.64
C PRO A 108 -18.86 11.37 -1.71
N TRP A 109 -18.72 10.15 -2.25
CA TRP A 109 -18.57 8.94 -1.42
C TRP A 109 -17.20 8.76 -0.76
N ALA A 110 -16.15 9.39 -1.29
CA ALA A 110 -14.78 9.19 -0.81
C ALA A 110 -14.56 9.73 0.62
N LEU A 111 -15.14 10.87 0.96
CA LEU A 111 -15.05 11.41 2.31
C LEU A 111 -15.77 10.53 3.34
N PRO A 112 -17.02 10.10 3.15
CA PRO A 112 -17.63 9.07 4.01
C PRO A 112 -16.81 7.79 4.10
N ALA A 113 -16.28 7.26 2.99
CA ALA A 113 -15.46 6.04 3.00
C ALA A 113 -14.21 6.19 3.87
N THR A 114 -13.49 7.32 3.74
CA THR A 114 -12.31 7.61 4.57
C THR A 114 -12.68 7.75 6.05
N SER A 115 -13.83 8.38 6.34
CA SER A 115 -14.32 8.54 7.72
C SER A 115 -14.74 7.20 8.34
N ILE A 116 -15.42 6.36 7.56
CA ILE A 116 -15.79 4.99 7.99
C ILE A 116 -14.54 4.16 8.24
N LEU A 117 -13.55 4.22 7.34
CA LEU A 117 -12.28 3.52 7.53
C LEU A 117 -11.55 3.99 8.80
N ALA A 118 -11.54 5.30 9.08
CA ALA A 118 -10.94 5.84 10.29
C ALA A 118 -11.61 5.27 11.56
N VAL A 119 -12.96 5.28 11.62
CA VAL A 119 -13.71 4.76 12.76
C VAL A 119 -13.53 3.24 12.88
N LEU A 120 -13.66 2.50 11.78
CA LEU A 120 -13.49 1.04 11.77
C LEU A 120 -12.09 0.65 12.27
N SER A 121 -11.05 1.31 11.76
CA SER A 121 -9.67 1.05 12.18
C SER A 121 -9.47 1.39 13.67
N ALA A 122 -10.03 2.51 14.16
CA ALA A 122 -9.95 2.82 15.59
C ALA A 122 -10.65 1.75 16.46
N CYS A 123 -11.83 1.29 16.05
CA CYS A 123 -12.54 0.21 16.75
C CYS A 123 -11.74 -1.09 16.75
N LEU A 124 -11.16 -1.47 15.61
CA LEU A 124 -10.34 -2.68 15.50
C LEU A 124 -9.07 -2.60 16.36
N ALA A 125 -8.38 -1.47 16.39
CA ALA A 125 -7.22 -1.26 17.24
C ALA A 125 -7.55 -1.39 18.73
N ILE A 126 -8.66 -0.78 19.17
CA ILE A 126 -9.10 -0.84 20.57
C ILE A 126 -9.53 -2.27 20.96
N SER A 127 -10.28 -2.94 20.08
CA SER A 127 -10.83 -4.28 20.35
C SER A 127 -9.78 -5.41 20.29
N ASN A 128 -8.59 -5.14 19.73
CA ASN A 128 -7.50 -6.09 19.58
C ASN A 128 -6.17 -5.51 20.12
N SER A 129 -6.25 -4.82 21.25
CA SER A 129 -5.10 -4.11 21.84
C SER A 129 -3.98 -5.05 22.34
N ASP A 130 -4.25 -6.32 22.45
CA ASP A 130 -3.31 -7.41 22.77
C ASP A 130 -2.53 -7.95 21.57
N ARG A 131 -2.94 -7.59 20.33
CA ARG A 131 -2.39 -8.10 19.07
C ARG A 131 -1.64 -7.03 18.33
N TRP A 132 -0.32 -7.09 18.34
CA TRP A 132 0.56 -6.01 17.86
C TRP A 132 0.33 -5.63 16.39
N TYR A 133 0.13 -6.61 15.50
CA TYR A 133 -0.01 -6.30 14.08
C TYR A 133 -1.26 -5.47 13.80
N ILE A 134 -2.42 -5.98 14.20
CA ILE A 134 -3.68 -5.25 13.97
C ILE A 134 -3.75 -3.95 14.77
N LEU A 135 -3.22 -3.93 16.01
CA LEU A 135 -3.20 -2.74 16.85
C LEU A 135 -2.47 -1.59 16.17
N ILE A 136 -1.20 -1.78 15.80
CA ILE A 136 -0.36 -0.70 15.25
C ILE A 136 -0.86 -0.31 13.87
N THR A 137 -1.15 -1.28 12.99
CA THR A 137 -1.65 -1.02 11.64
C THR A 137 -2.95 -0.22 11.67
N CYS A 138 -3.91 -0.63 12.48
CA CYS A 138 -5.19 0.05 12.56
C CYS A 138 -5.12 1.38 13.31
N ALA A 139 -4.27 1.52 14.34
CA ALA A 139 -4.07 2.81 15.00
C ALA A 139 -3.48 3.86 14.05
N LEU A 140 -2.46 3.50 13.28
CA LEU A 140 -1.86 4.39 12.29
C LEU A 140 -2.82 4.68 11.13
N THR A 141 -3.58 3.68 10.66
CA THR A 141 -4.60 3.87 9.62
C THR A 141 -5.71 4.80 10.10
N ALA A 142 -6.17 4.65 11.34
CA ALA A 142 -7.18 5.52 11.95
C ALA A 142 -6.68 6.96 12.04
N LEU A 143 -5.44 7.16 12.50
CA LEU A 143 -4.81 8.47 12.62
C LEU A 143 -4.68 9.16 11.25
N LEU A 144 -4.10 8.47 10.25
CA LEU A 144 -3.92 9.01 8.91
C LEU A 144 -5.26 9.31 8.24
N SER A 145 -6.20 8.36 8.28
CA SER A 145 -7.53 8.51 7.67
C SER A 145 -8.34 9.64 8.33
N SER A 146 -8.24 9.81 9.66
CA SER A 146 -8.84 10.95 10.36
C SER A 146 -8.26 12.28 9.89
N GLY A 147 -6.93 12.36 9.77
CA GLY A 147 -6.24 13.54 9.24
C GLY A 147 -6.67 13.88 7.82
N ILE A 148 -6.78 12.87 6.95
CA ILE A 148 -7.27 13.03 5.57
C ILE A 148 -8.73 13.49 5.57
N ALA A 149 -9.61 12.85 6.35
CA ALA A 149 -11.04 13.20 6.40
C ALA A 149 -11.28 14.62 6.90
N ILE A 150 -10.62 15.03 8.00
CA ILE A 150 -10.71 16.39 8.54
C ILE A 150 -10.20 17.41 7.52
N SER A 151 -9.09 17.11 6.84
CA SER A 151 -8.51 17.97 5.81
C SER A 151 -9.42 18.06 4.58
N ALA A 152 -9.96 16.93 4.12
CA ALA A 152 -10.88 16.88 2.98
C ALA A 152 -12.22 17.59 3.25
N ALA A 153 -12.68 17.62 4.51
CA ALA A 153 -13.84 18.40 4.90
C ALA A 153 -13.61 19.91 4.77
N ARG A 154 -12.36 20.37 4.98
CA ARG A 154 -12.00 21.79 4.99
C ARG A 154 -11.48 22.31 3.65
N TRP A 155 -10.72 21.48 2.92
CA TRP A 155 -10.01 21.88 1.70
C TRP A 155 -10.44 21.07 0.48
N GLN A 156 -10.96 21.75 -0.55
CA GLN A 156 -11.45 21.12 -1.78
C GLN A 156 -10.36 20.28 -2.48
N HIS A 157 -9.14 20.78 -2.52
CA HIS A 157 -8.04 20.07 -3.15
C HIS A 157 -7.72 18.73 -2.45
N VAL A 158 -7.86 18.67 -1.11
CA VAL A 158 -7.68 17.42 -0.37
C VAL A 158 -8.83 16.45 -0.68
N ARG A 159 -10.05 16.96 -0.79
CA ARG A 159 -11.21 16.18 -1.20
C ARG A 159 -11.02 15.55 -2.59
N ASP A 160 -10.45 16.32 -3.52
CA ASP A 160 -10.21 15.86 -4.88
C ASP A 160 -9.16 14.73 -4.94
N TRP A 161 -8.02 14.87 -4.27
CA TRP A 161 -7.03 13.79 -4.27
C TRP A 161 -7.44 12.62 -3.37
N ASN A 162 -8.19 12.83 -2.29
CA ASN A 162 -8.76 11.74 -1.50
C ASN A 162 -9.70 10.86 -2.34
N TYR A 163 -10.53 11.49 -3.18
CA TYR A 163 -11.34 10.73 -4.14
C TYR A 163 -10.45 9.91 -5.10
N ARG A 164 -9.41 10.52 -5.65
CA ARG A 164 -8.47 9.86 -6.58
C ARG A 164 -7.71 8.73 -5.92
N LEU A 165 -7.36 8.86 -4.63
CA LEU A 165 -6.76 7.79 -3.84
C LEU A 165 -7.68 6.56 -3.82
N TRP A 166 -8.94 6.72 -3.48
CA TRP A 166 -9.90 5.62 -3.48
C TRP A 166 -10.15 5.06 -4.88
N PHE A 167 -10.25 5.93 -5.88
CA PHE A 167 -10.45 5.53 -7.27
C PHE A 167 -9.27 4.71 -7.81
N ALA A 168 -8.06 4.95 -7.33
CA ALA A 168 -6.88 4.15 -7.64
C ALA A 168 -6.78 2.90 -6.75
N TYR A 169 -7.08 3.01 -5.46
CA TYR A 169 -6.94 1.93 -4.50
C TYR A 169 -7.84 0.73 -4.80
N LEU A 170 -9.11 0.98 -5.16
CA LEU A 170 -10.06 -0.10 -5.43
C LEU A 170 -9.60 -1.05 -6.56
N PRO A 171 -9.23 -0.60 -7.75
CA PRO A 171 -8.70 -1.50 -8.78
C PRO A 171 -7.33 -2.11 -8.40
N LEU A 172 -6.52 -1.42 -7.59
CA LEU A 172 -5.25 -1.95 -7.11
C LEU A 172 -5.40 -3.11 -6.12
N LEU A 173 -6.58 -3.29 -5.50
CA LEU A 173 -6.83 -4.46 -4.66
C LEU A 173 -6.68 -5.78 -5.41
N VAL A 174 -6.99 -5.82 -6.71
CA VAL A 174 -6.88 -7.05 -7.51
C VAL A 174 -5.41 -7.50 -7.65
N PRO A 175 -4.49 -6.70 -8.21
CA PRO A 175 -3.08 -7.09 -8.26
C PRO A 175 -2.46 -7.23 -6.87
N PHE A 176 -2.91 -6.45 -5.87
CA PHE A 176 -2.47 -6.57 -4.48
C PHE A 176 -2.79 -7.96 -3.89
N ILE A 177 -4.04 -8.43 -4.02
CA ILE A 177 -4.44 -9.77 -3.53
C ILE A 177 -3.64 -10.87 -4.25
N ILE A 178 -3.34 -10.69 -5.54
CA ILE A 178 -2.56 -11.67 -6.31
C ILE A 178 -1.11 -11.69 -5.83
N SER A 179 -0.42 -10.53 -5.80
CA SER A 179 1.00 -10.46 -5.42
C SER A 179 1.21 -10.84 -3.95
N ASN A 180 0.42 -10.27 -3.05
CA ASN A 180 0.50 -10.58 -1.62
C ASN A 180 0.02 -12.01 -1.31
N GLY A 181 -0.96 -12.51 -2.07
CA GLY A 181 -1.36 -13.92 -2.01
C GLY A 181 -0.20 -14.86 -2.32
N VAL A 182 0.59 -14.58 -3.37
CA VAL A 182 1.82 -15.36 -3.70
C VAL A 182 2.85 -15.25 -2.58
N LEU A 183 3.05 -14.07 -2.00
CA LEU A 183 4.00 -13.87 -0.89
C LEU A 183 3.59 -14.65 0.37
N THR A 184 2.30 -14.74 0.65
CA THR A 184 1.76 -15.39 1.85
C THR A 184 1.40 -16.86 1.64
N GLY A 185 1.52 -17.38 0.43
CA GLY A 185 1.34 -18.78 0.08
C GLY A 185 1.38 -18.98 -1.42
N LEU A 186 2.42 -19.66 -1.96
CA LEU A 186 2.68 -19.79 -3.40
C LEU A 186 1.47 -20.28 -4.21
N ARG A 187 0.59 -21.04 -3.58
CA ARG A 187 -0.64 -21.56 -4.17
C ARG A 187 -1.85 -21.01 -3.45
N PHE A 188 -1.88 -19.69 -3.21
CA PHE A 188 -2.91 -19.02 -2.42
C PHE A 188 -4.35 -19.33 -2.89
N TRP A 189 -4.59 -19.58 -4.18
CA TRP A 189 -5.89 -19.95 -4.74
C TRP A 189 -6.45 -21.28 -4.25
N LYS A 190 -5.65 -22.12 -3.55
CA LYS A 190 -6.11 -23.37 -2.93
C LYS A 190 -6.88 -23.12 -1.63
N TYR A 191 -6.71 -21.96 -1.02
CA TYR A 191 -7.40 -21.58 0.20
C TYR A 191 -8.76 -20.97 -0.11
N ALA A 192 -9.71 -21.09 0.81
CA ALA A 192 -11.01 -20.46 0.66
C ALA A 192 -10.87 -18.94 0.57
N PRO A 193 -11.72 -18.25 -0.21
CA PRO A 193 -11.67 -16.79 -0.35
C PRO A 193 -11.71 -16.03 0.98
N LEU A 194 -12.40 -16.59 1.98
CA LEU A 194 -12.39 -16.10 3.35
C LEU A 194 -12.31 -17.29 4.29
N ASN A 195 -11.31 -17.33 5.15
CA ASN A 195 -11.10 -18.44 6.07
C ASN A 195 -10.53 -17.97 7.41
N ARG A 196 -10.76 -18.79 8.44
CA ARG A 196 -10.18 -18.64 9.78
C ARG A 196 -9.22 -19.80 10.02
N ASN A 197 -8.13 -19.53 10.76
CA ASN A 197 -7.22 -20.56 11.25
C ASN A 197 -6.63 -21.43 10.14
N VAL A 198 -5.99 -20.81 9.16
CA VAL A 198 -5.04 -21.53 8.32
C VAL A 198 -3.84 -21.82 9.19
N ALA A 199 -3.85 -22.99 9.82
CA ALA A 199 -2.86 -23.36 10.84
C ALA A 199 -1.44 -23.38 10.29
N GLU A 200 -1.24 -23.75 9.02
CA GLU A 200 0.09 -23.78 8.40
C GLU A 200 -0.06 -23.57 6.89
N VAL A 201 0.37 -22.45 6.40
CA VAL A 201 0.70 -22.30 5.00
C VAL A 201 2.16 -22.72 4.85
N SER A 202 2.42 -23.90 4.29
CA SER A 202 3.76 -24.52 4.25
C SER A 202 4.71 -23.87 3.25
N ASP A 203 4.18 -23.09 2.30
CA ASP A 203 4.88 -22.51 1.16
C ASP A 203 4.81 -20.97 1.18
N GLN A 204 4.99 -20.36 2.35
CA GLN A 204 5.02 -18.90 2.53
C GLN A 204 6.41 -18.34 2.23
N ILE A 205 6.47 -17.23 1.51
CA ILE A 205 7.67 -16.37 1.42
C ILE A 205 7.71 -15.46 2.65
N VAL A 206 6.57 -14.81 2.96
CA VAL A 206 6.35 -14.01 4.16
C VAL A 206 5.37 -14.74 5.05
N TRP A 207 5.78 -15.08 6.25
CA TRP A 207 4.93 -15.74 7.25
C TRP A 207 4.50 -14.76 8.35
N TYR A 208 3.35 -15.02 8.96
CA TYR A 208 2.76 -14.19 10.01
C TYR A 208 2.46 -15.01 11.25
N ASN A 209 2.79 -14.46 12.41
CA ASN A 209 2.36 -15.01 13.69
C ASN A 209 0.89 -14.67 13.93
N ASN A 210 0.04 -15.70 13.95
CA ASN A 210 -1.41 -15.53 14.10
C ASN A 210 -1.83 -15.00 15.48
N ASP A 211 -0.95 -15.01 16.49
CA ASP A 211 -1.25 -14.42 17.80
C ASP A 211 -1.31 -12.88 17.76
N HIS A 212 -0.78 -12.29 16.70
CA HIS A 212 -0.66 -10.84 16.55
C HIS A 212 -1.58 -10.22 15.47
N ASN A 213 -2.35 -11.04 14.73
CA ASN A 213 -3.28 -10.60 13.69
C ASN A 213 -4.73 -10.99 13.98
N LEU A 214 -5.68 -10.64 13.12
CA LEU A 214 -7.11 -10.96 13.27
C LEU A 214 -7.44 -12.45 13.13
N GLN A 215 -6.49 -13.30 12.75
CA GLN A 215 -6.71 -14.73 12.44
C GLN A 215 -7.76 -14.96 11.35
N LEU A 216 -7.95 -13.96 10.50
CA LEU A 216 -8.84 -13.98 9.35
C LEU A 216 -7.99 -13.75 8.10
N ARG A 217 -8.20 -14.56 7.06
CA ARG A 217 -7.42 -14.51 5.83
C ARG A 217 -8.32 -14.43 4.61
N ILE A 218 -7.86 -13.66 3.62
CA ILE A 218 -8.36 -13.70 2.25
C ILE A 218 -7.41 -14.62 1.48
N PHE A 219 -7.87 -15.79 1.11
CA PHE A 219 -7.01 -16.89 0.66
C PHE A 219 -5.91 -17.18 1.69
N SER A 220 -4.64 -16.96 1.38
CA SER A 220 -3.51 -17.07 2.32
C SER A 220 -3.16 -15.77 3.05
N MET A 221 -3.57 -14.62 2.52
CA MET A 221 -3.21 -13.28 2.98
C MET A 221 -4.00 -12.90 4.25
N PRO A 222 -3.37 -12.41 5.33
CA PRO A 222 -4.08 -11.81 6.45
C PRO A 222 -4.96 -10.64 6.02
N VAL A 223 -6.16 -10.52 6.58
CA VAL A 223 -7.05 -9.36 6.33
C VAL A 223 -6.40 -8.05 6.80
N ASP A 224 -5.54 -8.13 7.78
CA ASP A 224 -4.74 -7.04 8.33
C ASP A 224 -3.92 -6.33 7.25
N ASP A 225 -3.46 -7.07 6.23
CA ASP A 225 -2.68 -6.55 5.11
C ASP A 225 -3.48 -5.56 4.23
N LEU A 226 -4.82 -5.61 4.25
CA LEU A 226 -5.63 -4.60 3.58
C LEU A 226 -5.48 -3.22 4.25
N PHE A 227 -5.44 -3.18 5.58
CA PHE A 227 -5.21 -1.94 6.32
C PHE A 227 -3.77 -1.47 6.19
N TYR A 228 -2.81 -2.39 6.24
CA TYR A 228 -1.39 -2.13 6.03
C TYR A 228 -1.12 -1.56 4.63
N GLY A 229 -1.64 -2.22 3.59
CA GLY A 229 -1.51 -1.77 2.20
C GLY A 229 -2.19 -0.43 1.97
N PHE A 230 -3.39 -0.21 2.54
CA PHE A 230 -4.04 1.11 2.47
C PHE A 230 -3.18 2.19 3.15
N LEU A 231 -2.67 1.94 4.35
CA LEU A 231 -1.83 2.89 5.09
C LEU A 231 -0.58 3.27 4.29
N MET A 232 0.11 2.27 3.73
CA MET A 232 1.32 2.47 2.92
C MET A 232 1.02 3.33 1.69
N ILE A 233 -0.03 2.99 0.92
CA ILE A 233 -0.40 3.72 -0.30
C ILE A 233 -0.89 5.12 0.04
N ALA A 234 -1.78 5.27 1.05
CA ALA A 234 -2.32 6.56 1.45
C ALA A 234 -1.23 7.51 1.95
N MET A 235 -0.29 7.01 2.76
CA MET A 235 0.85 7.80 3.24
C MET A 235 1.73 8.26 2.08
N THR A 236 2.01 7.36 1.11
CA THR A 236 2.80 7.69 -0.08
C THR A 236 2.08 8.74 -0.93
N VAL A 237 0.76 8.62 -1.15
CA VAL A 237 -0.04 9.61 -1.90
C VAL A 237 -0.07 10.96 -1.19
N VAL A 238 -0.26 10.98 0.14
CA VAL A 238 -0.21 12.23 0.93
C VAL A 238 1.13 12.94 0.76
N ALA A 239 2.23 12.21 0.96
CA ALA A 239 3.58 12.76 0.79
C ALA A 239 3.79 13.25 -0.65
N TYR A 240 3.39 12.45 -1.63
CA TYR A 240 3.49 12.79 -3.05
C TYR A 240 2.71 14.07 -3.40
N GLU A 241 1.45 14.18 -3.02
CA GLU A 241 0.63 15.38 -3.32
C GLU A 241 1.18 16.64 -2.65
N LEU A 242 1.72 16.52 -1.43
CA LEU A 242 2.36 17.65 -0.73
C LEU A 242 3.64 18.10 -1.43
N ILE A 243 4.52 17.15 -1.82
CA ILE A 243 5.79 17.45 -2.50
C ILE A 243 5.52 17.97 -3.90
N ALA A 244 4.67 17.29 -4.69
CA ALA A 244 4.34 17.66 -6.06
C ALA A 244 3.78 19.10 -6.16
N ARG A 245 2.97 19.52 -5.17
CA ARG A 245 2.48 20.89 -5.08
C ARG A 245 3.60 21.90 -4.77
N ARG A 246 4.49 21.56 -3.83
CA ARG A 246 5.62 22.44 -3.47
C ARG A 246 6.55 22.71 -4.63
N ILE A 247 6.76 21.73 -5.50
CA ILE A 247 7.66 21.85 -6.67
C ILE A 247 6.91 22.23 -7.95
N GLY A 248 5.60 22.54 -7.87
CA GLY A 248 4.80 23.03 -9.00
C GLY A 248 4.46 21.97 -10.07
N LEU A 249 4.58 20.68 -9.76
CA LEU A 249 4.20 19.59 -10.68
C LEU A 249 2.69 19.36 -10.75
N VAL A 250 1.95 19.72 -9.71
CA VAL A 250 0.49 19.70 -9.68
C VAL A 250 0.04 21.14 -9.54
N THR A 251 -0.38 21.75 -10.62
CA THR A 251 -1.06 23.03 -10.59
C THR A 251 -2.38 22.84 -9.85
N GLY A 252 -2.62 23.62 -8.81
CA GLY A 252 -3.97 23.79 -8.29
C GLY A 252 -4.89 24.14 -9.46
N SER A 253 -6.11 23.61 -9.46
CA SER A 253 -7.13 24.01 -10.42
C SER A 253 -7.24 25.52 -10.40
N GLU A 254 -6.54 26.22 -11.32
CA GLU A 254 -6.91 27.59 -11.64
C GLU A 254 -8.34 27.52 -12.18
N PRO A 255 -9.25 28.36 -11.65
CA PRO A 255 -10.55 28.52 -12.30
C PRO A 255 -10.24 29.01 -13.72
N ALA A 256 -10.85 28.34 -14.72
CA ALA A 256 -10.77 28.78 -16.10
C ALA A 256 -11.04 30.28 -16.19
N PRO A 257 -10.26 31.07 -16.97
CA PRO A 257 -10.53 32.46 -17.13
C PRO A 257 -11.97 32.61 -17.62
N ARG A 258 -12.78 33.36 -16.88
CA ARG A 258 -14.14 33.74 -17.29
C ARG A 258 -14.00 34.56 -18.57
N SER A 259 -14.35 33.96 -19.70
CA SER A 259 -14.57 34.65 -20.96
C SER A 259 -15.85 35.47 -20.93
#